data_9b75bde9f61113e9b5d8bb360719e747
#
_entry.id   9b75bde9f61113e9b5d8bb360719e747
#
_cell.length_a   1.000
_cell.length_b   1.000
_cell.length_c   1.000
_cell.angle_alpha   90.00
_cell.angle_beta   90.00
_cell.angle_gamma   90.00
#
_symmetry.space_group_name_H-M   'P 1'
#
loop_
_entity.id
_entity.type
_entity.pdbx_description
1 polymer ?
#
loop_
_entity_poly.entity_id
_entity_poly.type
_entity_poly.pdbx_seq_one_letter_code
_entity_poly.pdbx_strand_id
1 'polypeptide(L)'
;LADMPHAEGSDVMVDFTDGYGTEVDLPVYPLVDEVIPPAGYGEGERLRIGFSVRVAAAAKDFCVTVYDANEQIPGGFAYFCDETFGPLHESFSYCAIDASIDSRYGRWFVRHCETLAGLEGQRSRSFAVQPQISLVMPLYPGDECYLSAALASLSLQTYTRFELILVDMGANELSLTSALREWEGDERVVHLVPEAELDEGAARLTGLLQSKGEVCAVLEPSVVLAPEALYEYVRRINEVMEKEGVKNDSGVGPCDVVYTNHDSFDRDGGLHSPQFKPVFSPDLLYSYNYLGPLVFLSRRTLEAIQSSVGFSSESFDYDLVLKATAQAERVERIDKVLYHVQNAASISPDADRISSRREEEAFRTGRKVLANHLRRNGIDALVLADVSDRLYTVRYRMPDETPTLSVVVLAGDDASLLDACLSSIEQSVMPRDTPIYVVVNQETSRDVAVYGEHLVRKNRARVIAYQGPSNRVAMANLGFSQSTSEYVLVVDGDVEFADPEALNCMLTHCIREGVGVVGAKTLFADDTIRHAGMMVGPYGSASEIGVNMPRSARGYLGRLQCASNVSAVSLSVMMVKRAAYDKA
;
A
#
# COMPACT_ATOMS: atom_id res chain seq x y z
N LEU A 1 18.48 7.37 -11.82
CA LEU A 1 18.71 6.69 -13.10
C LEU A 1 19.36 7.65 -14.08
N ALA A 2 20.48 7.27 -14.67
CA ALA A 2 21.11 8.02 -15.75
C ALA A 2 21.07 7.18 -17.03
N ASP A 3 20.71 7.81 -18.16
CA ASP A 3 20.77 7.19 -19.49
C ASP A 3 21.95 7.81 -20.24
N MET A 4 22.93 7.00 -20.60
CA MET A 4 24.16 7.43 -21.28
C MET A 4 24.28 6.77 -22.66
N PRO A 5 24.98 7.41 -23.63
CA PRO A 5 25.43 6.70 -24.83
C PRO A 5 26.29 5.50 -24.43
N HIS A 6 26.01 4.32 -24.98
CA HIS A 6 26.76 3.11 -24.71
C HIS A 6 27.74 2.85 -25.85
N ALA A 7 29.02 2.67 -25.51
CA ALA A 7 30.02 2.13 -26.41
C ALA A 7 30.63 0.85 -25.81
N GLU A 8 30.98 -0.13 -26.63
CA GLU A 8 31.62 -1.36 -26.16
C GLU A 8 32.91 -1.02 -25.37
N GLY A 9 32.97 -1.39 -24.09
CA GLY A 9 34.09 -1.11 -23.19
C GLY A 9 33.99 0.18 -22.39
N SER A 10 32.81 0.84 -22.36
CA SER A 10 32.57 1.99 -21.48
C SER A 10 32.67 1.59 -20.01
N ASP A 11 33.48 2.33 -19.26
CA ASP A 11 33.61 2.20 -17.82
C ASP A 11 32.96 3.41 -17.15
N VAL A 12 31.78 3.19 -16.56
CA VAL A 12 30.96 4.27 -16.04
C VAL A 12 31.34 4.60 -14.61
N MET A 13 31.67 5.86 -14.39
CA MET A 13 32.01 6.40 -13.08
C MET A 13 30.92 7.35 -12.59
N VAL A 14 30.75 7.38 -11.28
CA VAL A 14 29.82 8.28 -10.59
C VAL A 14 30.57 9.03 -9.52
N ASP A 15 30.72 10.34 -9.69
CA ASP A 15 31.40 11.22 -8.75
C ASP A 15 30.39 12.08 -7.98
N PHE A 16 30.73 12.31 -6.73
CA PHE A 16 29.98 13.21 -5.85
C PHE A 16 30.86 14.37 -5.43
N THR A 17 30.33 15.59 -5.57
CA THR A 17 30.98 16.79 -5.02
C THR A 17 30.01 17.50 -4.09
N ASP A 18 30.54 18.11 -3.02
CA ASP A 18 29.76 18.99 -2.15
C ASP A 18 29.42 20.32 -2.87
N GLY A 19 28.63 21.19 -2.24
CA GLY A 19 28.28 22.50 -2.79
C GLY A 19 29.45 23.45 -3.01
N TYR A 20 30.66 23.09 -2.58
CA TYR A 20 31.91 23.83 -2.79
C TYR A 20 32.79 23.20 -3.87
N GLY A 21 32.34 22.12 -4.50
CA GLY A 21 33.07 21.40 -5.53
C GLY A 21 34.14 20.44 -5.00
N THR A 22 34.12 20.13 -3.70
CA THR A 22 35.02 19.14 -3.10
C THR A 22 34.48 17.74 -3.34
N GLU A 23 35.34 16.85 -3.85
CA GLU A 23 34.96 15.45 -4.04
C GLU A 23 34.63 14.77 -2.70
N VAL A 24 33.51 14.06 -2.68
CA VAL A 24 33.00 13.35 -1.50
C VAL A 24 32.98 11.86 -1.81
N ASP A 25 33.80 11.09 -1.11
CA ASP A 25 33.81 9.64 -1.23
C ASP A 25 32.57 9.04 -0.57
N LEU A 26 31.56 8.72 -1.37
CA LEU A 26 30.33 8.09 -0.93
C LEU A 26 30.21 6.70 -1.54
N PRO A 27 29.87 5.67 -0.75
CA PRO A 27 29.67 4.34 -1.27
C PRO A 27 28.46 4.32 -2.24
N VAL A 28 28.73 3.97 -3.49
CA VAL A 28 27.75 3.82 -4.55
C VAL A 28 27.29 2.37 -4.60
N TYR A 29 25.99 2.17 -4.52
CA TYR A 29 25.38 0.84 -4.64
C TYR A 29 24.70 0.74 -6.01
N PRO A 30 25.22 -0.04 -6.96
CA PRO A 30 24.57 -0.22 -8.26
C PRO A 30 23.20 -0.90 -8.09
N LEU A 31 22.18 -0.34 -8.71
CA LEU A 31 20.82 -0.88 -8.69
C LEU A 31 20.39 -1.46 -10.03
N VAL A 32 20.84 -0.86 -11.13
CA VAL A 32 20.48 -1.26 -12.50
C VAL A 32 21.67 -1.02 -13.41
N ASP A 33 21.94 -1.99 -14.26
CA ASP A 33 22.88 -1.90 -15.38
C ASP A 33 22.20 -2.58 -16.57
N GLU A 34 21.61 -1.78 -17.48
CA GLU A 34 20.79 -2.27 -18.58
C GLU A 34 21.12 -1.53 -19.87
N VAL A 35 21.46 -2.27 -20.91
CA VAL A 35 21.63 -1.72 -22.26
C VAL A 35 20.25 -1.54 -22.91
N ILE A 36 19.92 -0.30 -23.26
CA ILE A 36 18.67 0.05 -23.91
C ILE A 36 18.90 0.12 -25.42
N PRO A 37 18.14 -0.66 -26.22
CA PRO A 37 18.25 -0.59 -27.66
C PRO A 37 17.78 0.79 -28.18
N PRO A 38 18.28 1.23 -29.35
CA PRO A 38 17.92 2.51 -29.93
C PRO A 38 16.42 2.58 -30.24
N ALA A 39 15.81 3.70 -29.84
CA ALA A 39 14.38 3.95 -30.05
C ALA A 39 14.03 4.49 -31.45
N GLY A 40 15.02 4.87 -32.28
CA GLY A 40 14.83 5.44 -33.61
C GLY A 40 16.06 5.37 -34.53
N TYR A 41 15.86 5.72 -35.79
CA TYR A 41 16.95 5.76 -36.80
C TYR A 41 17.99 6.83 -36.44
N GLY A 42 19.23 6.40 -36.21
CA GLY A 42 20.37 7.30 -35.92
C GLY A 42 20.69 7.49 -34.46
N GLU A 43 19.95 6.87 -33.54
CA GLU A 43 20.29 6.80 -32.12
C GLU A 43 21.14 5.54 -31.85
N GLY A 44 22.24 5.67 -31.10
CA GLY A 44 23.05 4.55 -30.62
C GLY A 44 22.38 3.83 -29.44
N GLU A 45 22.93 2.70 -29.05
CA GLU A 45 22.57 2.04 -27.79
C GLU A 45 22.85 2.97 -26.61
N ARG A 46 22.01 2.90 -25.58
CA ARG A 46 22.16 3.66 -24.34
C ARG A 46 22.33 2.72 -23.17
N LEU A 47 23.20 3.08 -22.24
CA LEU A 47 23.35 2.39 -20.98
C LEU A 47 22.50 3.10 -19.92
N ARG A 48 21.60 2.35 -19.28
CA ARG A 48 20.83 2.82 -18.14
C ARG A 48 21.48 2.33 -16.87
N ILE A 49 21.89 3.27 -16.02
CA ILE A 49 22.51 2.98 -14.74
C ILE A 49 21.60 3.50 -13.64
N GLY A 50 21.32 2.62 -12.70
CA GLY A 50 20.67 2.97 -11.45
C GLY A 50 21.66 2.78 -10.30
N PHE A 51 21.72 3.75 -9.41
CA PHE A 51 22.54 3.66 -8.21
C PHE A 51 21.82 4.26 -7.01
N SER A 52 22.21 3.81 -5.82
CA SER A 52 21.79 4.38 -4.55
C SER A 52 23.02 4.87 -3.81
N VAL A 53 22.92 6.02 -3.19
CA VAL A 53 23.99 6.58 -2.38
C VAL A 53 23.41 7.10 -1.06
N ARG A 54 24.16 6.95 0.02
CA ARG A 54 23.80 7.51 1.32
C ARG A 54 24.49 8.86 1.48
N VAL A 55 23.70 9.91 1.58
CA VAL A 55 24.16 11.26 1.87
C VAL A 55 23.86 11.58 3.33
N ALA A 56 24.83 12.16 4.06
CA ALA A 56 24.62 12.56 5.43
C ALA A 56 23.46 13.58 5.53
N ALA A 57 22.60 13.44 6.55
CA ALA A 57 21.46 14.35 6.76
C ALA A 57 21.87 15.84 6.94
N ALA A 58 23.15 16.09 7.24
CA ALA A 58 23.71 17.44 7.36
C ALA A 58 24.29 17.99 6.05
N ALA A 59 24.34 17.20 4.97
CA ALA A 59 24.81 17.69 3.68
C ALA A 59 23.74 18.60 3.08
N LYS A 60 24.09 19.87 2.88
CA LYS A 60 23.15 20.88 2.38
C LYS A 60 23.04 20.89 0.87
N ASP A 61 24.19 20.74 0.21
CA ASP A 61 24.29 20.76 -1.24
C ASP A 61 25.25 19.67 -1.72
N PHE A 62 24.90 18.99 -2.79
CA PHE A 62 25.81 18.10 -3.49
C PHE A 62 25.50 18.00 -4.98
N CYS A 63 26.50 17.70 -5.77
CA CYS A 63 26.37 17.44 -7.19
C CYS A 63 26.74 15.98 -7.48
N VAL A 64 25.94 15.34 -8.31
CA VAL A 64 26.20 14.00 -8.82
C VAL A 64 26.55 14.12 -10.29
N THR A 65 27.72 13.64 -10.69
CA THR A 65 28.14 13.58 -12.08
C THR A 65 28.32 12.15 -12.50
N VAL A 66 27.72 11.75 -13.61
CA VAL A 66 27.87 10.44 -14.23
C VAL A 66 28.63 10.63 -15.53
N TYR A 67 29.74 9.92 -15.72
CA TYR A 67 30.59 10.04 -16.91
C TYR A 67 31.25 8.72 -17.29
N ASP A 68 31.68 8.62 -18.54
CA ASP A 68 32.52 7.51 -19.00
C ASP A 68 33.97 7.84 -18.67
N ALA A 69 34.62 6.97 -17.89
CA ALA A 69 36.02 7.15 -17.46
C ALA A 69 37.01 7.23 -18.64
N ASN A 70 36.68 6.62 -19.77
CA ASN A 70 37.53 6.61 -20.95
C ASN A 70 37.44 7.90 -21.77
N GLU A 71 36.27 8.53 -21.79
CA GLU A 71 36.03 9.72 -22.62
C GLU A 71 36.02 11.03 -21.83
N GLN A 72 35.96 10.98 -20.51
CA GLN A 72 35.82 12.14 -19.59
C GLN A 72 34.71 13.12 -19.98
N ILE A 73 33.73 12.65 -20.73
CA ILE A 73 32.56 13.45 -21.15
C ILE A 73 31.45 13.18 -20.15
N PRO A 74 30.89 14.20 -19.49
CA PRO A 74 29.77 14.02 -18.59
C PRO A 74 28.56 13.46 -19.33
N GLY A 75 28.10 12.26 -18.97
CA GLY A 75 26.86 11.68 -19.48
C GLY A 75 25.62 12.34 -18.88
N GLY A 76 25.79 13.00 -17.74
CA GLY A 76 24.76 13.75 -17.05
C GLY A 76 25.24 14.24 -15.70
N PHE A 77 24.65 15.31 -15.22
CA PHE A 77 24.84 15.76 -13.85
C PHE A 77 23.50 16.13 -13.23
N ALA A 78 23.39 16.02 -11.92
CA ALA A 78 22.28 16.51 -11.15
C ALA A 78 22.81 17.28 -9.94
N TYR A 79 22.37 18.50 -9.75
CA TYR A 79 22.71 19.32 -8.61
C TYR A 79 21.53 19.33 -7.64
N PHE A 80 21.82 19.05 -6.38
CA PHE A 80 20.86 19.01 -5.30
C PHE A 80 21.25 20.05 -4.25
N CYS A 81 20.37 20.99 -3.94
CA CYS A 81 20.58 22.01 -2.92
C CYS A 81 19.51 21.90 -1.82
N ASP A 82 19.71 22.62 -0.72
CA ASP A 82 18.77 22.62 0.43
C ASP A 82 17.34 22.96 0.00
N GLU A 83 17.16 23.86 -0.99
CA GLU A 83 15.85 24.20 -1.57
C GLU A 83 15.24 23.06 -2.40
N THR A 84 16.09 22.18 -2.93
CA THR A 84 15.65 21.01 -3.71
C THR A 84 15.47 19.80 -2.82
N PHE A 85 16.25 19.67 -1.74
CA PHE A 85 16.15 18.58 -0.79
C PHE A 85 14.88 18.63 0.05
N GLY A 86 14.44 19.79 0.51
CA GLY A 86 13.19 19.95 1.24
C GLY A 86 12.01 19.39 0.42
N PRO A 87 11.75 19.91 -0.79
CA PRO A 87 10.70 19.38 -1.67
C PRO A 87 10.94 17.95 -2.15
N LEU A 88 12.21 17.51 -2.35
CA LEU A 88 12.53 16.13 -2.68
C LEU A 88 12.28 15.19 -1.49
N HIS A 89 12.68 15.57 -0.29
CA HIS A 89 12.32 14.83 0.92
C HIS A 89 10.81 14.78 1.10
N GLU A 90 10.11 15.88 0.89
CA GLU A 90 8.66 15.90 0.88
C GLU A 90 8.09 15.06 -0.27
N SER A 91 8.58 15.18 -1.50
CA SER A 91 8.08 14.41 -2.64
C SER A 91 8.42 12.92 -2.55
N PHE A 92 9.58 12.52 -2.03
CA PHE A 92 9.86 11.13 -1.67
C PHE A 92 9.02 10.67 -0.48
N SER A 93 8.70 11.54 0.46
CA SER A 93 7.78 11.25 1.56
C SER A 93 6.36 11.05 1.08
N TYR A 94 5.93 11.80 0.09
CA TYR A 94 4.57 11.72 -0.44
C TYR A 94 4.46 10.65 -1.52
N CYS A 95 5.55 10.34 -2.26
CA CYS A 95 5.47 9.61 -3.54
C CYS A 95 4.19 9.92 -4.32
N ALA A 96 3.66 11.11 -4.16
CA ALA A 96 2.79 11.68 -5.12
C ALA A 96 3.72 11.97 -6.30
N ILE A 97 3.83 11.01 -7.19
CA ILE A 97 4.41 11.27 -8.49
C ILE A 97 3.41 12.22 -9.13
N ASP A 98 3.62 13.50 -8.92
CA ASP A 98 2.95 14.51 -9.72
C ASP A 98 3.47 14.32 -11.14
N ALA A 99 2.64 13.80 -12.03
CA ALA A 99 3.05 13.54 -13.41
C ALA A 99 3.33 14.82 -14.18
N SER A 100 2.89 15.97 -13.70
CA SER A 100 3.33 17.28 -14.22
C SER A 100 4.81 17.50 -13.91
N ILE A 101 5.32 16.90 -12.83
CA ILE A 101 6.74 16.92 -12.44
C ILE A 101 7.47 15.67 -12.96
N ASP A 102 6.80 14.50 -13.01
CA ASP A 102 7.39 13.24 -13.45
C ASP A 102 6.82 12.74 -14.78
N SER A 103 7.38 13.22 -15.88
CA SER A 103 7.07 12.71 -17.24
C SER A 103 7.29 11.21 -17.41
N ARG A 104 7.90 10.52 -16.43
CA ARG A 104 8.13 9.06 -16.44
C ARG A 104 6.81 8.30 -16.29
N TYR A 105 5.85 8.81 -15.50
CA TYR A 105 4.57 8.13 -15.34
C TYR A 105 3.78 8.06 -16.66
N GLY A 106 3.65 9.16 -17.38
CA GLY A 106 2.97 9.17 -18.67
C GLY A 106 3.62 8.21 -19.67
N ARG A 107 4.97 8.17 -19.73
CA ARG A 107 5.71 7.21 -20.57
C ARG A 107 5.54 5.77 -20.11
N TRP A 108 5.49 5.54 -18.80
CA TRP A 108 5.19 4.22 -18.25
C TRP A 108 3.78 3.78 -18.62
N PHE A 109 2.78 4.65 -18.44
CA PHE A 109 1.39 4.37 -18.75
C PHE A 109 1.20 3.96 -20.22
N VAL A 110 1.74 4.73 -21.16
CA VAL A 110 1.67 4.43 -22.61
C VAL A 110 2.26 3.07 -22.97
N ARG A 111 3.26 2.59 -22.22
CA ARG A 111 3.87 1.26 -22.43
C ARG A 111 3.07 0.11 -21.81
N HIS A 112 2.20 0.40 -20.84
CA HIS A 112 1.47 -0.60 -20.06
C HIS A 112 -0.04 -0.58 -20.29
N CYS A 113 -0.57 0.47 -20.94
CA CYS A 113 -1.95 0.47 -21.40
C CYS A 113 -2.14 -0.50 -22.59
N GLU A 114 -3.38 -0.91 -22.81
CA GLU A 114 -3.70 -1.84 -23.88
C GLU A 114 -3.56 -1.17 -25.26
N THR A 115 -3.14 -1.92 -26.25
CA THR A 115 -3.03 -1.45 -27.63
C THR A 115 -4.37 -1.52 -28.37
N LEU A 116 -4.54 -0.73 -29.42
CA LEU A 116 -5.76 -0.79 -30.25
C LEU A 116 -6.02 -2.21 -30.79
N ALA A 117 -4.99 -2.90 -31.26
CA ALA A 117 -5.11 -4.28 -31.73
C ALA A 117 -5.49 -5.26 -30.61
N GLY A 118 -4.97 -5.02 -29.39
CA GLY A 118 -5.35 -5.77 -28.19
C GLY A 118 -6.81 -5.57 -27.84
N LEU A 119 -7.29 -4.32 -27.85
CA LEU A 119 -8.70 -3.98 -27.59
C LEU A 119 -9.66 -4.61 -28.63
N GLU A 120 -9.27 -4.64 -29.92
CA GLU A 120 -10.04 -5.33 -30.95
C GLU A 120 -10.09 -6.85 -30.71
N GLY A 121 -8.96 -7.44 -30.32
CA GLY A 121 -8.87 -8.86 -29.96
C GLY A 121 -9.76 -9.21 -28.75
N GLN A 122 -9.84 -8.32 -27.78
CA GLN A 122 -10.69 -8.50 -26.59
C GLN A 122 -12.18 -8.60 -26.93
N ARG A 123 -12.67 -7.75 -27.86
CA ARG A 123 -14.09 -7.75 -28.29
C ARG A 123 -14.54 -9.09 -28.89
N SER A 124 -13.62 -9.84 -29.47
CA SER A 124 -13.89 -11.15 -30.08
C SER A 124 -13.71 -12.32 -29.12
N ARG A 125 -13.13 -12.10 -27.94
CA ARG A 125 -12.80 -13.16 -26.98
C ARG A 125 -14.03 -13.60 -26.20
N SER A 126 -14.26 -14.91 -26.15
CA SER A 126 -15.27 -15.52 -25.30
C SER A 126 -14.63 -16.08 -24.02
N PHE A 127 -15.35 -15.97 -22.92
CA PHE A 127 -14.98 -16.50 -21.60
C PHE A 127 -15.95 -17.61 -21.18
N ALA A 128 -15.47 -18.53 -20.35
CA ALA A 128 -16.32 -19.59 -19.78
C ALA A 128 -17.40 -19.00 -18.86
N VAL A 129 -17.06 -17.95 -18.12
CA VAL A 129 -17.97 -17.20 -17.26
C VAL A 129 -18.04 -15.77 -17.77
N GLN A 130 -19.24 -15.31 -18.06
CA GLN A 130 -19.53 -13.98 -18.60
C GLN A 130 -20.64 -13.30 -17.78
N PRO A 131 -20.29 -12.77 -16.59
CA PRO A 131 -21.30 -12.15 -15.72
C PRO A 131 -21.84 -10.85 -16.33
N GLN A 132 -23.09 -10.53 -16.07
CA GLN A 132 -23.59 -9.18 -16.25
C GLN A 132 -23.05 -8.29 -15.13
N ILE A 133 -22.49 -7.14 -15.49
CA ILE A 133 -21.94 -6.17 -14.54
C ILE A 133 -22.90 -4.99 -14.41
N SER A 134 -23.37 -4.72 -13.19
CA SER A 134 -24.19 -3.54 -12.90
C SER A 134 -23.31 -2.42 -12.36
N LEU A 135 -23.33 -1.28 -13.02
CA LEU A 135 -22.64 -0.06 -12.62
C LEU A 135 -23.70 0.92 -12.10
N VAL A 136 -23.60 1.33 -10.87
CA VAL A 136 -24.51 2.27 -10.22
C VAL A 136 -23.85 3.63 -10.16
N MET A 137 -24.43 4.62 -10.82
CA MET A 137 -23.92 5.98 -10.86
C MET A 137 -24.91 6.92 -10.16
N PRO A 138 -24.66 7.34 -8.92
CA PRO A 138 -25.42 8.41 -8.28
C PRO A 138 -25.03 9.74 -8.92
N LEU A 139 -25.99 10.58 -9.20
CA LEU A 139 -25.79 11.86 -9.87
C LEU A 139 -26.43 12.99 -9.07
N TYR A 140 -25.60 13.85 -8.50
CA TYR A 140 -26.01 14.99 -7.68
C TYR A 140 -25.90 16.30 -8.46
N PRO A 141 -26.60 17.37 -8.02
CA PRO A 141 -26.40 18.70 -8.59
C PRO A 141 -24.93 19.13 -8.57
N GLY A 142 -24.39 19.45 -9.74
CA GLY A 142 -22.98 19.82 -9.94
C GLY A 142 -22.09 18.70 -10.48
N ASP A 143 -22.54 17.45 -10.46
CA ASP A 143 -21.78 16.32 -11.02
C ASP A 143 -21.90 16.22 -12.56
N GLU A 144 -22.77 17.02 -13.18
CA GLU A 144 -23.01 17.00 -14.62
C GLU A 144 -21.75 17.30 -15.46
N CYS A 145 -20.80 18.04 -14.88
CA CYS A 145 -19.53 18.37 -15.54
C CYS A 145 -18.64 17.14 -15.80
N TYR A 146 -18.87 16.04 -15.07
CA TYR A 146 -18.13 14.78 -15.20
C TYR A 146 -18.82 13.79 -16.14
N LEU A 147 -20.14 13.88 -16.27
CA LEU A 147 -20.99 12.85 -16.84
C LEU A 147 -20.61 12.44 -18.28
N SER A 148 -20.28 13.41 -19.14
CA SER A 148 -19.93 13.14 -20.54
C SER A 148 -18.70 12.26 -20.67
N ALA A 149 -17.66 12.49 -19.87
CA ALA A 149 -16.44 11.68 -19.90
C ALA A 149 -16.69 10.25 -19.36
N ALA A 150 -17.45 10.14 -18.28
CA ALA A 150 -17.83 8.85 -17.70
C ALA A 150 -18.64 8.01 -18.68
N LEU A 151 -19.67 8.57 -19.30
CA LEU A 151 -20.51 7.87 -20.29
C LEU A 151 -19.72 7.49 -21.55
N ALA A 152 -18.85 8.38 -22.07
CA ALA A 152 -17.97 8.06 -23.19
C ALA A 152 -17.07 6.86 -22.89
N SER A 153 -16.54 6.76 -21.66
CA SER A 153 -15.72 5.63 -21.26
C SER A 153 -16.47 4.29 -21.24
N LEU A 154 -17.76 4.33 -20.93
CA LEU A 154 -18.62 3.14 -20.97
C LEU A 154 -18.92 2.68 -22.41
N SER A 155 -19.09 3.61 -23.35
CA SER A 155 -19.28 3.28 -24.77
C SER A 155 -18.06 2.60 -25.39
N LEU A 156 -16.87 2.86 -24.85
CA LEU A 156 -15.60 2.31 -25.32
C LEU A 156 -15.27 0.92 -24.74
N GLN A 157 -16.01 0.41 -23.76
CA GLN A 157 -15.72 -0.86 -23.13
C GLN A 157 -15.66 -2.02 -24.11
N THR A 158 -14.61 -2.85 -24.00
CA THR A 158 -14.45 -4.06 -24.83
C THR A 158 -15.32 -5.21 -24.38
N TYR A 159 -15.73 -5.23 -23.11
CA TYR A 159 -16.76 -6.11 -22.56
C TYR A 159 -18.08 -5.38 -22.45
N THR A 160 -19.10 -5.79 -23.20
CA THR A 160 -20.34 -5.04 -23.41
C THR A 160 -21.52 -5.54 -22.59
N ARG A 161 -21.36 -6.63 -21.83
CA ARG A 161 -22.41 -7.20 -20.99
C ARG A 161 -22.49 -6.50 -19.65
N PHE A 162 -22.94 -5.26 -19.66
CA PHE A 162 -23.16 -4.45 -18.48
C PHE A 162 -24.51 -3.71 -18.54
N GLU A 163 -24.95 -3.22 -17.41
CA GLU A 163 -26.02 -2.22 -17.27
C GLU A 163 -25.51 -1.02 -16.47
N LEU A 164 -26.01 0.16 -16.77
CA LEU A 164 -25.76 1.40 -16.03
C LEU A 164 -27.07 1.85 -15.38
N ILE A 165 -27.06 1.99 -14.06
CA ILE A 165 -28.18 2.53 -13.29
C ILE A 165 -27.82 3.94 -12.83
N LEU A 166 -28.39 4.94 -13.48
CA LEU A 166 -28.26 6.34 -13.09
C LEU A 166 -29.28 6.65 -12.01
N VAL A 167 -28.82 6.99 -10.82
CA VAL A 167 -29.68 7.42 -9.72
C VAL A 167 -29.65 8.94 -9.68
N ASP A 168 -30.66 9.56 -10.23
CA ASP A 168 -30.76 11.02 -10.39
C ASP A 168 -31.28 11.67 -9.10
N MET A 169 -30.44 12.44 -8.46
CA MET A 169 -30.71 13.16 -7.21
C MET A 169 -30.95 14.65 -7.44
N GLY A 170 -31.49 15.01 -8.61
CA GLY A 170 -31.83 16.39 -8.97
C GLY A 170 -30.75 17.07 -9.80
N ALA A 171 -30.06 16.32 -10.64
CA ALA A 171 -29.12 16.85 -11.64
C ALA A 171 -29.83 17.82 -12.62
N ASN A 172 -29.05 18.68 -13.26
CA ASN A 172 -29.59 19.60 -14.26
C ASN A 172 -30.13 18.84 -15.48
N GLU A 173 -31.45 18.92 -15.70
CA GLU A 173 -32.18 18.18 -16.73
C GLU A 173 -31.61 18.40 -18.15
N LEU A 174 -31.24 19.64 -18.49
CA LEU A 174 -30.68 19.95 -19.82
C LEU A 174 -29.30 19.30 -20.03
N SER A 175 -28.44 19.34 -19.02
CA SER A 175 -27.14 18.74 -19.05
C SER A 175 -27.24 17.21 -19.12
N LEU A 176 -28.13 16.61 -18.32
CA LEU A 176 -28.39 15.18 -18.31
C LEU A 176 -28.94 14.69 -19.65
N THR A 177 -29.94 15.35 -20.20
CA THR A 177 -30.54 15.03 -21.51
C THR A 177 -29.48 15.14 -22.62
N SER A 178 -28.62 16.16 -22.56
CA SER A 178 -27.54 16.31 -23.55
C SER A 178 -26.52 15.18 -23.46
N ALA A 179 -26.13 14.79 -22.26
CA ALA A 179 -25.14 13.72 -22.04
C ALA A 179 -25.68 12.33 -22.42
N LEU A 180 -26.98 12.09 -22.18
CA LEU A 180 -27.63 10.82 -22.49
C LEU A 180 -28.09 10.67 -23.95
N ARG A 181 -27.91 11.68 -24.80
CA ARG A 181 -28.39 11.65 -26.20
C ARG A 181 -27.88 10.45 -26.99
N GLU A 182 -26.62 10.07 -26.80
CA GLU A 182 -26.00 8.91 -27.49
C GLU A 182 -26.47 7.56 -26.92
N TRP A 183 -27.09 7.58 -25.75
CA TRP A 183 -27.63 6.42 -25.07
C TRP A 183 -29.17 6.32 -25.15
N GLU A 184 -29.79 7.20 -25.94
CA GLU A 184 -31.24 7.19 -26.12
C GLU A 184 -31.71 5.88 -26.80
N GLY A 185 -32.54 5.12 -26.10
CA GLY A 185 -33.01 3.81 -26.54
C GLY A 185 -32.04 2.64 -26.27
N ASP A 186 -30.92 2.88 -25.60
CA ASP A 186 -30.04 1.79 -25.15
C ASP A 186 -30.61 1.14 -23.89
N GLU A 187 -31.03 -0.12 -24.01
CA GLU A 187 -31.64 -0.90 -22.91
C GLU A 187 -30.67 -1.16 -21.72
N ARG A 188 -29.38 -0.91 -21.92
CA ARG A 188 -28.39 -1.03 -20.84
C ARG A 188 -28.44 0.11 -19.83
N VAL A 189 -29.06 1.25 -20.17
CA VAL A 189 -29.15 2.42 -19.30
C VAL A 189 -30.51 2.49 -18.65
N VAL A 190 -30.53 2.48 -17.33
CA VAL A 190 -31.71 2.64 -16.50
C VAL A 190 -31.62 3.98 -15.77
N HIS A 191 -32.51 4.91 -16.08
CA HIS A 191 -32.62 6.19 -15.39
C HIS A 191 -33.62 6.05 -14.24
N LEU A 192 -33.11 6.14 -13.01
CA LEU A 192 -33.89 6.02 -11.77
C LEU A 192 -34.01 7.39 -11.11
N VAL A 193 -35.22 7.90 -11.03
CA VAL A 193 -35.53 9.10 -10.26
C VAL A 193 -36.24 8.66 -8.97
N PRO A 194 -35.63 8.79 -7.78
CA PRO A 194 -36.24 8.41 -6.52
C PRO A 194 -37.47 9.25 -6.22
N GLU A 195 -38.56 8.62 -5.71
CA GLU A 195 -39.79 9.33 -5.31
C GLU A 195 -39.59 10.18 -4.04
N ALA A 196 -38.62 9.81 -3.20
CA ALA A 196 -38.31 10.50 -1.96
C ALA A 196 -36.89 11.09 -2.02
N GLU A 197 -36.69 12.16 -1.29
CA GLU A 197 -35.34 12.72 -1.08
C GLU A 197 -34.47 11.70 -0.33
N LEU A 198 -33.36 11.28 -0.95
CA LEU A 198 -32.41 10.34 -0.40
C LEU A 198 -31.13 11.07 -0.03
N ASP A 199 -30.44 10.59 1.01
CA ASP A 199 -29.06 10.98 1.23
C ASP A 199 -28.11 10.23 0.27
N GLU A 200 -26.82 10.63 0.25
CA GLU A 200 -25.83 10.08 -0.68
C GLU A 200 -25.66 8.56 -0.53
N GLY A 201 -25.66 8.05 0.70
CA GLY A 201 -25.54 6.62 0.97
C GLY A 201 -26.78 5.84 0.53
N ALA A 202 -27.97 6.40 0.80
CA ALA A 202 -29.24 5.80 0.40
C ALA A 202 -29.40 5.76 -1.13
N ALA A 203 -28.93 6.77 -1.85
CA ALA A 203 -28.96 6.79 -3.31
C ALA A 203 -28.10 5.65 -3.91
N ARG A 204 -26.86 5.51 -3.44
CA ARG A 204 -25.96 4.41 -3.86
C ARG A 204 -26.58 3.04 -3.55
N LEU A 205 -27.09 2.87 -2.34
CA LEU A 205 -27.73 1.62 -1.92
C LEU A 205 -28.98 1.31 -2.77
N THR A 206 -29.82 2.30 -3.06
CA THR A 206 -31.00 2.13 -3.89
C THR A 206 -30.63 1.64 -5.29
N GLY A 207 -29.61 2.22 -5.92
CA GLY A 207 -29.11 1.75 -7.21
C GLY A 207 -28.58 0.32 -7.14
N LEU A 208 -27.80 -0.01 -6.12
CA LEU A 208 -27.28 -1.38 -5.90
C LEU A 208 -28.41 -2.41 -5.69
N LEU A 209 -29.49 -2.03 -5.00
CA LEU A 209 -30.65 -2.90 -4.79
C LEU A 209 -31.49 -3.11 -6.07
N GLN A 210 -31.52 -2.13 -6.96
CA GLN A 210 -32.20 -2.23 -8.26
C GLN A 210 -31.39 -2.96 -9.32
N SER A 211 -30.09 -3.15 -9.08
CA SER A 211 -29.19 -3.80 -10.03
C SER A 211 -29.51 -5.30 -10.20
N LYS A 212 -29.33 -5.83 -11.42
CA LYS A 212 -29.66 -7.22 -11.80
C LYS A 212 -28.44 -8.08 -12.09
N GLY A 213 -27.27 -7.46 -12.28
CA GLY A 213 -26.04 -8.15 -12.62
C GLY A 213 -25.53 -9.06 -11.51
N GLU A 214 -24.79 -10.09 -11.89
CA GLU A 214 -24.09 -10.98 -10.98
C GLU A 214 -22.95 -10.27 -10.25
N VAL A 215 -22.52 -9.13 -10.79
CA VAL A 215 -21.46 -8.28 -10.25
C VAL A 215 -21.97 -6.85 -10.20
N CYS A 216 -21.65 -6.14 -9.12
CA CYS A 216 -22.09 -4.78 -8.90
C CYS A 216 -20.91 -3.88 -8.51
N ALA A 217 -20.93 -2.64 -8.97
CA ALA A 217 -20.00 -1.61 -8.51
C ALA A 217 -20.70 -0.24 -8.46
N VAL A 218 -20.26 0.62 -7.55
CA VAL A 218 -20.59 2.05 -7.60
C VAL A 218 -19.57 2.73 -8.50
N LEU A 219 -20.03 3.46 -9.49
CA LEU A 219 -19.21 4.24 -10.42
C LEU A 219 -19.49 5.72 -10.18
N GLU A 220 -18.62 6.41 -9.50
CA GLU A 220 -18.77 7.85 -9.30
C GLU A 220 -18.68 8.60 -10.64
N PRO A 221 -19.44 9.69 -10.84
CA PRO A 221 -19.42 10.44 -12.11
C PRO A 221 -18.04 10.95 -12.53
N SER A 222 -17.17 11.23 -11.56
CA SER A 222 -15.77 11.65 -11.79
C SER A 222 -14.84 10.52 -12.24
N VAL A 223 -15.31 9.28 -12.28
CA VAL A 223 -14.52 8.10 -12.66
C VAL A 223 -14.71 7.79 -14.15
N VAL A 224 -13.59 7.70 -14.87
CA VAL A 224 -13.51 7.32 -16.28
C VAL A 224 -12.83 5.96 -16.37
N LEU A 225 -13.46 4.98 -17.01
CA LEU A 225 -12.93 3.63 -17.14
C LEU A 225 -11.95 3.53 -18.31
N ALA A 226 -10.86 2.78 -18.14
CA ALA A 226 -10.05 2.33 -19.27
C ALA A 226 -10.90 1.42 -20.18
N PRO A 227 -10.68 1.39 -21.51
CA PRO A 227 -11.52 0.61 -22.43
C PRO A 227 -11.59 -0.89 -22.12
N GLU A 228 -10.56 -1.44 -21.51
CA GLU A 228 -10.44 -2.84 -21.11
C GLU A 228 -10.90 -3.12 -19.66
N ALA A 229 -11.38 -2.15 -18.93
CA ALA A 229 -11.61 -2.29 -17.48
C ALA A 229 -12.57 -3.45 -17.14
N LEU A 230 -13.73 -3.52 -17.77
CA LEU A 230 -14.70 -4.58 -17.53
C LEU A 230 -14.22 -5.94 -18.08
N TYR A 231 -13.49 -5.93 -19.18
CA TYR A 231 -12.86 -7.14 -19.74
C TYR A 231 -11.82 -7.74 -18.79
N GLU A 232 -10.94 -6.91 -18.22
CA GLU A 232 -9.91 -7.34 -17.28
C GLU A 232 -10.51 -7.91 -16.00
N TYR A 233 -11.62 -7.36 -15.54
CA TYR A 233 -12.39 -7.93 -14.45
C TYR A 233 -12.85 -9.36 -14.79
N VAL A 234 -13.51 -9.54 -15.95
CA VAL A 234 -14.03 -10.85 -16.39
C VAL A 234 -12.88 -11.83 -16.63
N ARG A 235 -11.77 -11.36 -17.21
CA ARG A 235 -10.55 -12.16 -17.40
C ARG A 235 -10.03 -12.68 -16.07
N ARG A 236 -9.95 -11.81 -15.04
CA ARG A 236 -9.42 -12.16 -13.72
C ARG A 236 -10.24 -13.26 -13.05
N ILE A 237 -11.56 -13.17 -13.03
CA ILE A 237 -12.39 -14.22 -12.44
C ILE A 237 -12.25 -15.57 -13.16
N ASN A 238 -12.12 -15.57 -14.49
CA ASN A 238 -11.89 -16.80 -15.25
C ASN A 238 -10.50 -17.39 -14.98
N GLU A 239 -9.44 -16.58 -14.86
CA GLU A 239 -8.10 -17.04 -14.48
C GLU A 239 -8.07 -17.70 -13.08
N VAL A 240 -8.79 -17.12 -12.11
CA VAL A 240 -8.88 -17.69 -10.77
C VAL A 240 -9.59 -19.05 -10.83
N MET A 241 -10.67 -19.15 -11.59
CA MET A 241 -11.39 -20.41 -11.77
C MET A 241 -10.53 -21.51 -12.40
N GLU A 242 -9.79 -21.18 -13.46
CA GLU A 242 -8.90 -22.12 -14.14
C GLU A 242 -7.80 -22.63 -13.20
N LYS A 243 -7.18 -21.76 -12.42
CA LYS A 243 -6.11 -22.11 -11.48
C LYS A 243 -6.58 -23.05 -10.37
N GLU A 244 -7.81 -22.90 -9.90
CA GLU A 244 -8.34 -23.67 -8.77
C GLU A 244 -9.16 -24.89 -9.19
N GLY A 245 -9.41 -25.05 -10.48
CA GLY A 245 -10.26 -26.14 -10.99
C GLY A 245 -11.70 -26.05 -10.47
N VAL A 246 -12.16 -24.86 -10.06
CA VAL A 246 -13.51 -24.64 -9.54
C VAL A 246 -14.50 -24.71 -10.69
N LYS A 247 -15.42 -25.68 -10.64
CA LYS A 247 -16.57 -25.70 -11.53
C LYS A 247 -17.59 -24.67 -11.04
N ASN A 248 -17.93 -23.73 -11.89
CA ASN A 248 -18.92 -22.71 -11.55
C ASN A 248 -20.34 -23.19 -11.86
N ASP A 249 -21.01 -23.73 -10.87
CA ASP A 249 -22.42 -24.15 -10.97
C ASP A 249 -23.40 -22.95 -10.80
N SER A 250 -22.90 -21.78 -10.38
CA SER A 250 -23.75 -20.63 -10.01
C SER A 250 -23.70 -19.45 -10.98
N GLY A 251 -22.83 -19.47 -12.01
CA GLY A 251 -22.64 -18.34 -12.95
C GLY A 251 -21.89 -17.13 -12.36
N VAL A 252 -21.68 -17.11 -11.06
CA VAL A 252 -20.93 -16.07 -10.34
C VAL A 252 -19.50 -16.56 -10.12
N GLY A 253 -18.50 -15.81 -10.57
CA GLY A 253 -17.08 -16.18 -10.36
C GLY A 253 -16.71 -16.29 -8.88
N PRO A 254 -15.55 -16.90 -8.56
CA PRO A 254 -15.10 -17.17 -7.19
C PRO A 254 -14.64 -15.92 -6.43
N CYS A 255 -14.63 -14.74 -7.06
CA CYS A 255 -14.13 -13.52 -6.47
C CYS A 255 -15.27 -12.70 -5.85
N ASP A 256 -15.18 -12.40 -4.58
CA ASP A 256 -16.20 -11.65 -3.84
C ASP A 256 -16.02 -10.14 -3.97
N VAL A 257 -14.76 -9.72 -3.90
CA VAL A 257 -14.35 -8.31 -4.00
C VAL A 257 -13.16 -8.22 -4.96
N VAL A 258 -13.25 -7.34 -5.93
CA VAL A 258 -12.14 -7.09 -6.88
C VAL A 258 -11.87 -5.59 -6.98
N TYR A 259 -10.60 -5.21 -6.87
CA TYR A 259 -10.15 -3.82 -7.02
C TYR A 259 -8.95 -3.72 -7.96
N THR A 260 -8.69 -2.51 -8.46
CA THR A 260 -7.62 -2.26 -9.42
C THR A 260 -6.82 -1.02 -9.04
N ASN A 261 -5.67 -0.82 -9.67
CA ASN A 261 -4.96 0.45 -9.60
C ASN A 261 -5.73 1.54 -10.36
N HIS A 262 -5.46 2.80 -10.01
CA HIS A 262 -5.99 3.96 -10.70
C HIS A 262 -4.99 5.11 -10.68
N ASP A 263 -5.31 6.16 -11.41
CA ASP A 263 -4.64 7.43 -11.37
C ASP A 263 -5.65 8.58 -11.40
N SER A 264 -5.16 9.79 -11.50
CA SER A 264 -5.97 10.98 -11.73
C SER A 264 -5.63 11.62 -13.06
N PHE A 265 -6.54 12.40 -13.60
CA PHE A 265 -6.29 13.20 -14.80
C PHE A 265 -6.91 14.60 -14.69
N ASP A 266 -6.25 15.53 -15.34
CA ASP A 266 -6.72 16.90 -15.46
C ASP A 266 -7.60 17.10 -16.70
N ARG A 267 -8.27 18.25 -16.77
CA ARG A 267 -9.14 18.60 -17.90
C ARG A 267 -8.44 18.58 -19.26
N ASP A 268 -7.14 18.80 -19.29
CA ASP A 268 -6.30 18.73 -20.51
C ASP A 268 -5.87 17.30 -20.87
N GLY A 269 -6.26 16.31 -20.08
CA GLY A 269 -5.94 14.90 -20.27
C GLY A 269 -4.60 14.46 -19.66
N GLY A 270 -3.91 15.34 -18.92
CA GLY A 270 -2.66 15.01 -18.23
C GLY A 270 -2.88 13.98 -17.11
N LEU A 271 -2.26 12.78 -17.22
CA LEU A 271 -2.34 11.74 -16.19
C LEU A 271 -1.34 12.00 -15.07
N HIS A 272 -1.79 11.87 -13.81
CA HIS A 272 -0.95 12.09 -12.63
C HIS A 272 -1.41 11.26 -11.42
N SER A 273 -0.66 11.34 -10.32
CA SER A 273 -0.99 10.74 -9.01
C SER A 273 -1.40 9.27 -9.08
N PRO A 274 -0.61 8.37 -9.72
CA PRO A 274 -0.95 6.95 -9.79
C PRO A 274 -1.09 6.34 -8.40
N GLN A 275 -2.07 5.45 -8.26
CA GLN A 275 -2.39 4.72 -7.05
C GLN A 275 -2.13 3.24 -7.27
N PHE A 276 -0.86 2.80 -7.13
CA PHE A 276 -0.49 1.39 -7.18
C PHE A 276 -0.78 0.71 -5.85
N LYS A 277 -1.82 -0.09 -5.83
CA LYS A 277 -2.34 -0.72 -4.62
C LYS A 277 -1.60 -2.02 -4.33
N PRO A 278 -1.38 -2.39 -3.05
CA PRO A 278 -0.83 -3.70 -2.70
C PRO A 278 -1.85 -4.82 -2.97
N VAL A 279 -1.43 -6.08 -2.87
CA VAL A 279 -2.37 -7.18 -2.62
C VAL A 279 -3.17 -6.88 -1.35
N PHE A 280 -4.34 -7.52 -1.20
CA PHE A 280 -5.24 -7.18 -0.09
C PHE A 280 -4.53 -7.20 1.27
N SER A 281 -4.61 -6.06 1.94
CA SER A 281 -4.00 -5.78 3.24
C SER A 281 -5.07 -5.24 4.18
N PRO A 282 -5.70 -6.10 5.00
CA PRO A 282 -6.74 -5.66 5.93
C PRO A 282 -6.25 -4.63 6.93
N ASP A 283 -5.01 -4.74 7.41
CA ASP A 283 -4.44 -3.75 8.34
C ASP A 283 -4.26 -2.37 7.69
N LEU A 284 -3.88 -2.32 6.42
CA LEU A 284 -3.81 -1.06 5.68
C LEU A 284 -5.21 -0.48 5.45
N LEU A 285 -6.21 -1.33 5.17
CA LEU A 285 -7.60 -0.88 5.01
C LEU A 285 -8.14 -0.23 6.28
N TYR A 286 -7.69 -0.66 7.45
CA TYR A 286 -8.04 -0.01 8.72
C TYR A 286 -7.36 1.34 8.92
N SER A 287 -6.37 1.69 8.11
CA SER A 287 -5.75 3.02 8.13
C SER A 287 -6.42 4.01 7.18
N TYR A 288 -6.90 3.57 6.03
CA TYR A 288 -7.69 4.35 5.07
C TYR A 288 -8.25 3.44 3.96
N ASN A 289 -9.24 3.93 3.20
CA ASN A 289 -9.78 3.20 2.05
C ASN A 289 -8.80 3.24 0.86
N TYR A 290 -7.79 2.36 0.86
CA TYR A 290 -6.85 2.26 -0.26
C TYR A 290 -7.41 1.50 -1.46
N LEU A 291 -8.53 0.78 -1.32
CA LEU A 291 -9.18 0.11 -2.45
C LEU A 291 -9.70 1.11 -3.48
N GLY A 292 -10.02 2.33 -3.03
CA GLY A 292 -10.44 3.44 -3.88
C GLY A 292 -11.95 3.45 -4.14
N PRO A 293 -12.40 4.39 -5.00
CA PRO A 293 -13.82 4.62 -5.23
C PRO A 293 -14.50 3.54 -6.09
N LEU A 294 -13.75 2.76 -6.87
CA LEU A 294 -14.31 1.70 -7.71
C LEU A 294 -13.87 0.32 -7.21
N VAL A 295 -14.84 -0.43 -6.70
CA VAL A 295 -14.68 -1.81 -6.24
C VAL A 295 -15.82 -2.65 -6.79
N PHE A 296 -15.48 -3.78 -7.40
CA PHE A 296 -16.48 -4.73 -7.90
C PHE A 296 -16.83 -5.75 -6.81
N LEU A 297 -18.11 -5.96 -6.59
CA LEU A 297 -18.65 -6.88 -5.59
C LEU A 297 -19.46 -7.97 -6.28
N SER A 298 -19.28 -9.23 -5.86
CA SER A 298 -20.19 -10.28 -6.27
C SER A 298 -21.61 -10.03 -5.71
N ARG A 299 -22.63 -10.50 -6.41
CA ARG A 299 -24.02 -10.44 -5.93
C ARG A 299 -24.16 -11.08 -4.56
N ARG A 300 -23.51 -12.24 -4.34
CA ARG A 300 -23.48 -12.94 -3.06
C ARG A 300 -22.98 -12.02 -1.93
N THR A 301 -21.89 -11.31 -2.17
CA THR A 301 -21.31 -10.38 -1.18
C THR A 301 -22.26 -9.21 -0.91
N LEU A 302 -22.82 -8.63 -1.96
CA LEU A 302 -23.79 -7.55 -1.80
C LEU A 302 -25.00 -7.98 -0.97
N GLU A 303 -25.58 -9.14 -1.25
CA GLU A 303 -26.72 -9.70 -0.49
C GLU A 303 -26.35 -9.99 0.98
N ALA A 304 -25.15 -10.51 1.23
CA ALA A 304 -24.69 -10.77 2.59
C ALA A 304 -24.57 -9.48 3.43
N ILE A 305 -24.12 -8.38 2.82
CA ILE A 305 -23.96 -7.10 3.54
C ILE A 305 -25.25 -6.28 3.64
N GLN A 306 -26.24 -6.53 2.79
CA GLN A 306 -27.55 -5.84 2.84
C GLN A 306 -28.29 -6.08 4.16
N SER A 307 -28.15 -7.28 4.74
CA SER A 307 -28.77 -7.62 6.03
C SER A 307 -28.10 -6.91 7.21
N SER A 308 -26.94 -6.29 7.01
CA SER A 308 -26.25 -5.52 8.05
C SER A 308 -26.89 -4.14 8.23
N VAL A 309 -27.03 -3.70 9.47
CA VAL A 309 -27.66 -2.43 9.84
C VAL A 309 -27.02 -1.24 9.14
N GLY A 310 -27.77 -0.53 8.30
CA GLY A 310 -27.52 0.78 7.71
C GLY A 310 -26.10 1.08 7.18
N PHE A 311 -26.01 1.81 6.09
CA PHE A 311 -24.74 2.36 5.61
C PHE A 311 -24.57 3.79 6.09
N SER A 312 -23.30 4.22 6.27
CA SER A 312 -23.00 5.63 6.49
C SER A 312 -23.24 6.41 5.21
N SER A 313 -23.89 7.56 5.29
CA SER A 313 -24.11 8.41 4.13
C SER A 313 -22.79 9.03 3.64
N GLU A 314 -22.10 9.73 4.51
CA GLU A 314 -20.91 10.54 4.16
C GLU A 314 -19.66 9.69 3.91
N SER A 315 -19.63 8.47 4.44
CA SER A 315 -18.48 7.55 4.30
C SER A 315 -18.93 6.20 3.74
N PHE A 316 -19.82 6.24 2.76
CA PHE A 316 -20.45 5.06 2.19
C PHE A 316 -19.42 4.09 1.60
N ASP A 317 -18.50 4.57 0.79
CA ASP A 317 -17.51 3.72 0.11
C ASP A 317 -16.62 2.98 1.09
N TYR A 318 -16.21 3.65 2.16
CA TYR A 318 -15.39 3.01 3.19
C TYR A 318 -16.21 1.98 3.99
N ASP A 319 -17.45 2.30 4.35
CA ASP A 319 -18.35 1.36 5.04
C ASP A 319 -18.67 0.15 4.16
N LEU A 320 -18.88 0.37 2.85
CA LEU A 320 -19.12 -0.69 1.86
C LEU A 320 -17.94 -1.66 1.79
N VAL A 321 -16.74 -1.15 1.59
CA VAL A 321 -15.56 -2.02 1.43
C VAL A 321 -15.19 -2.74 2.73
N LEU A 322 -15.34 -2.10 3.90
CA LEU A 322 -15.13 -2.75 5.19
C LEU A 322 -16.10 -3.91 5.41
N LYS A 323 -17.39 -3.71 5.12
CA LYS A 323 -18.42 -4.76 5.23
C LYS A 323 -18.18 -5.86 4.21
N ALA A 324 -17.94 -5.50 2.96
CA ALA A 324 -17.72 -6.46 1.87
C ALA A 324 -16.50 -7.34 2.13
N THR A 325 -15.36 -6.74 2.49
CA THR A 325 -14.13 -7.51 2.75
C THR A 325 -14.20 -8.38 3.99
N ALA A 326 -15.04 -8.04 4.98
CA ALA A 326 -15.28 -8.89 6.15
C ALA A 326 -16.13 -10.13 5.86
N GLN A 327 -16.95 -10.09 4.81
CA GLN A 327 -17.78 -11.23 4.37
C GLN A 327 -17.15 -12.01 3.21
N ALA A 328 -16.13 -11.44 2.56
CA ALA A 328 -15.49 -12.02 1.40
C ALA A 328 -14.64 -13.23 1.77
N GLU A 329 -14.82 -14.33 1.07
CA GLU A 329 -13.88 -15.45 1.09
C GLU A 329 -12.66 -15.14 0.24
N ARG A 330 -12.84 -14.28 -0.80
CA ARG A 330 -11.78 -13.93 -1.73
C ARG A 330 -11.83 -12.46 -2.14
N VAL A 331 -10.71 -11.78 -1.88
CA VAL A 331 -10.45 -10.41 -2.32
C VAL A 331 -9.30 -10.44 -3.33
N GLU A 332 -9.55 -9.99 -4.55
CA GLU A 332 -8.59 -10.04 -5.65
C GLU A 332 -8.17 -8.65 -6.11
N ARG A 333 -6.91 -8.53 -6.51
CA ARG A 333 -6.37 -7.32 -7.13
C ARG A 333 -6.05 -7.57 -8.60
N ILE A 334 -6.46 -6.66 -9.46
CA ILE A 334 -5.97 -6.58 -10.83
C ILE A 334 -4.84 -5.54 -10.87
N ASP A 335 -3.64 -5.98 -11.21
CA ASP A 335 -2.43 -5.14 -11.21
C ASP A 335 -2.31 -4.33 -12.52
N LYS A 336 -3.35 -3.56 -12.83
CA LYS A 336 -3.43 -2.62 -13.94
C LYS A 336 -4.11 -1.33 -13.50
N VAL A 337 -3.77 -0.21 -14.13
CA VAL A 337 -4.53 1.04 -14.00
C VAL A 337 -5.71 0.95 -14.94
N LEU A 338 -6.92 0.74 -14.38
CA LEU A 338 -8.12 0.46 -15.16
C LEU A 338 -9.19 1.55 -15.03
N TYR A 339 -8.93 2.57 -14.25
CA TYR A 339 -9.78 3.77 -14.21
C TYR A 339 -8.96 4.99 -13.80
N HIS A 340 -9.50 6.14 -14.18
CA HIS A 340 -8.93 7.46 -13.96
C HIS A 340 -9.93 8.31 -13.21
N VAL A 341 -9.48 9.06 -12.18
CA VAL A 341 -10.33 9.98 -11.42
C VAL A 341 -10.09 11.39 -11.92
N GLN A 342 -11.13 12.05 -12.38
CA GLN A 342 -11.01 13.42 -12.85
C GLN A 342 -10.73 14.38 -11.70
N ASN A 343 -9.66 15.15 -11.82
CA ASN A 343 -9.26 16.13 -10.82
C ASN A 343 -10.26 17.30 -10.78
N ALA A 344 -10.98 17.44 -9.68
CA ALA A 344 -11.98 18.48 -9.49
C ALA A 344 -11.39 19.91 -9.61
N ALA A 345 -10.17 20.12 -9.11
CA ALA A 345 -9.48 21.41 -9.18
C ALA A 345 -9.19 21.83 -10.62
N SER A 346 -8.99 20.89 -11.53
CA SER A 346 -8.78 21.18 -12.96
C SER A 346 -10.06 21.58 -13.70
N ILE A 347 -11.22 21.31 -13.13
CA ILE A 347 -12.54 21.63 -13.72
C ILE A 347 -12.95 23.05 -13.33
N SER A 348 -13.10 23.29 -12.04
CA SER A 348 -13.44 24.61 -11.51
C SER A 348 -13.18 24.71 -10.00
N PRO A 349 -13.01 25.93 -9.46
CA PRO A 349 -12.88 26.14 -8.01
C PRO A 349 -14.10 25.65 -7.20
N ASP A 350 -15.30 25.67 -7.80
CA ASP A 350 -16.51 25.18 -7.13
C ASP A 350 -16.52 23.65 -7.07
N ALA A 351 -16.11 22.96 -8.14
CA ALA A 351 -15.97 21.50 -8.15
C ALA A 351 -14.94 21.04 -7.11
N ASP A 352 -13.79 21.72 -7.04
CA ASP A 352 -12.73 21.45 -6.05
C ASP A 352 -13.25 21.62 -4.62
N ARG A 353 -13.96 22.71 -4.35
CA ARG A 353 -14.54 22.98 -3.02
C ARG A 353 -15.55 21.91 -2.60
N ILE A 354 -16.40 21.45 -3.53
CA ILE A 354 -17.39 20.41 -3.26
C ILE A 354 -16.70 19.08 -2.98
N SER A 355 -15.74 18.69 -3.81
CA SER A 355 -14.94 17.46 -3.64
C SER A 355 -14.19 17.45 -2.32
N SER A 356 -13.43 18.51 -2.03
CA SER A 356 -12.66 18.65 -0.79
C SER A 356 -13.56 18.57 0.46
N ARG A 357 -14.75 19.15 0.41
CA ARG A 357 -15.71 19.09 1.52
C ARG A 357 -16.25 17.66 1.72
N ARG A 358 -16.63 16.97 0.63
CA ARG A 358 -17.08 15.57 0.69
C ARG A 358 -16.01 14.67 1.30
N GLU A 359 -14.76 14.82 0.86
CA GLU A 359 -13.64 14.05 1.40
C GLU A 359 -13.40 14.31 2.89
N GLU A 360 -13.49 15.56 3.35
CA GLU A 360 -13.33 15.90 4.76
C GLU A 360 -14.43 15.31 5.63
N GLU A 361 -15.68 15.40 5.18
CA GLU A 361 -16.85 14.80 5.84
C GLU A 361 -16.73 13.27 5.89
N ALA A 362 -16.33 12.64 4.78
CA ALA A 362 -16.09 11.21 4.68
C ALA A 362 -15.01 10.75 5.67
N PHE A 363 -13.88 11.49 5.77
CA PHE A 363 -12.82 11.17 6.71
C PHE A 363 -13.28 11.30 8.17
N ARG A 364 -13.97 12.38 8.53
CA ARG A 364 -14.49 12.57 9.90
C ARG A 364 -15.46 11.46 10.32
N THR A 365 -16.32 11.05 9.40
CA THR A 365 -17.31 9.99 9.65
C THR A 365 -16.69 8.61 9.60
N GLY A 366 -15.69 8.39 8.76
CA GLY A 366 -15.00 7.13 8.57
C GLY A 366 -14.36 6.57 9.85
N ARG A 367 -13.91 7.42 10.78
CA ARG A 367 -13.47 6.97 12.11
C ARG A 367 -14.57 6.22 12.87
N LYS A 368 -15.81 6.71 12.82
CA LYS A 368 -16.95 6.06 13.48
C LYS A 368 -17.34 4.77 12.76
N VAL A 369 -17.28 4.80 11.45
CA VAL A 369 -17.53 3.64 10.58
C VAL A 369 -16.54 2.52 10.93
N LEU A 370 -15.24 2.80 10.97
CA LEU A 370 -14.22 1.83 11.33
C LEU A 370 -14.39 1.30 12.76
N ALA A 371 -14.65 2.18 13.73
CA ALA A 371 -14.88 1.75 15.11
C ALA A 371 -16.12 0.85 15.25
N ASN A 372 -17.18 1.14 14.50
CA ASN A 372 -18.39 0.29 14.46
C ASN A 372 -18.11 -1.06 13.77
N HIS A 373 -17.33 -1.04 12.69
CA HIS A 373 -16.90 -2.25 11.98
C HIS A 373 -16.11 -3.19 12.91
N LEU A 374 -15.09 -2.68 13.59
CA LEU A 374 -14.28 -3.47 14.52
C LEU A 374 -15.14 -4.07 15.63
N ARG A 375 -16.00 -3.27 16.27
CA ARG A 375 -16.90 -3.75 17.32
C ARG A 375 -17.87 -4.83 16.85
N ARG A 376 -18.45 -4.71 15.64
CA ARG A 376 -19.34 -5.72 15.06
C ARG A 376 -18.65 -7.05 14.80
N ASN A 377 -17.35 -7.00 14.50
CA ASN A 377 -16.50 -8.17 14.31
C ASN A 377 -15.86 -8.68 15.62
N GLY A 378 -16.32 -8.20 16.78
CA GLY A 378 -15.82 -8.66 18.09
C GLY A 378 -14.41 -8.15 18.42
N ILE A 379 -13.91 -7.15 17.71
CA ILE A 379 -12.57 -6.59 17.92
C ILE A 379 -12.67 -5.38 18.85
N ASP A 380 -12.12 -5.50 20.07
CA ASP A 380 -12.03 -4.39 21.02
C ASP A 380 -10.80 -3.54 20.71
N ALA A 381 -11.03 -2.34 20.21
CA ALA A 381 -9.97 -1.42 19.82
C ALA A 381 -10.43 0.03 19.89
N LEU A 382 -9.47 0.93 20.08
CA LEU A 382 -9.62 2.37 19.96
C LEU A 382 -9.18 2.83 18.57
N VAL A 383 -10.03 3.57 17.87
CA VAL A 383 -9.69 4.19 16.59
C VAL A 383 -9.33 5.65 16.81
N LEU A 384 -8.09 5.99 16.51
CA LEU A 384 -7.57 7.36 16.48
C LEU A 384 -7.60 7.87 15.04
N ALA A 385 -7.76 9.18 14.85
CA ALA A 385 -7.71 9.83 13.55
C ALA A 385 -6.62 10.89 13.57
N ASP A 386 -5.71 10.80 12.62
CA ASP A 386 -4.78 11.88 12.30
C ASP A 386 -5.40 12.73 11.18
N VAL A 387 -5.78 13.96 11.53
CA VAL A 387 -6.46 14.88 10.62
C VAL A 387 -5.48 15.42 9.56
N SER A 388 -4.21 15.61 9.93
CA SER A 388 -3.18 16.16 9.03
C SER A 388 -2.85 15.19 7.91
N ASP A 389 -2.75 13.91 8.24
CA ASP A 389 -2.40 12.85 7.30
C ASP A 389 -3.60 12.12 6.70
N ARG A 390 -4.82 12.40 7.21
CA ARG A 390 -6.06 11.71 6.87
C ARG A 390 -5.94 10.20 7.04
N LEU A 391 -5.32 9.76 8.15
CA LEU A 391 -5.10 8.35 8.46
C LEU A 391 -5.80 7.98 9.78
N TYR A 392 -6.20 6.71 9.87
CA TYR A 392 -6.67 6.12 11.12
C TYR A 392 -5.60 5.21 11.68
N THR A 393 -5.51 5.18 13.02
CA THR A 393 -4.67 4.24 13.75
C THR A 393 -5.55 3.41 14.67
N VAL A 394 -5.46 2.09 14.56
CA VAL A 394 -6.17 1.16 15.41
C VAL A 394 -5.26 0.71 16.55
N ARG A 395 -5.67 0.98 17.80
CA ARG A 395 -5.01 0.47 18.99
C ARG A 395 -5.88 -0.63 19.60
N TYR A 396 -5.44 -1.86 19.44
CA TYR A 396 -6.13 -3.02 20.00
C TYR A 396 -5.95 -3.06 21.52
N ARG A 397 -6.98 -3.50 22.24
CA ARG A 397 -6.89 -3.69 23.67
C ARG A 397 -6.35 -5.06 24.01
N MET A 398 -5.59 -5.12 25.13
CA MET A 398 -5.15 -6.38 25.70
C MET A 398 -6.39 -7.14 26.20
N PRO A 399 -6.54 -8.43 25.90
CA PRO A 399 -7.63 -9.24 26.45
C PRO A 399 -7.53 -9.37 27.96
N ASP A 400 -8.66 -9.66 28.62
CA ASP A 400 -8.72 -9.86 30.08
C ASP A 400 -7.78 -10.97 30.54
N GLU A 401 -7.72 -12.09 29.79
CA GLU A 401 -6.72 -13.14 29.95
C GLU A 401 -5.46 -12.70 29.21
N THR A 402 -4.52 -12.13 29.95
CA THR A 402 -3.25 -11.66 29.39
C THR A 402 -2.42 -12.87 28.90
N PRO A 403 -2.04 -12.90 27.60
CA PRO A 403 -1.26 -14.02 27.06
C PRO A 403 0.15 -14.05 27.62
N THR A 404 0.78 -15.21 27.58
CA THR A 404 2.17 -15.37 28.00
C THR A 404 3.12 -14.88 26.92
N LEU A 405 4.09 -14.04 27.33
CA LEU A 405 5.13 -13.47 26.48
C LEU A 405 6.51 -13.89 26.99
N SER A 406 7.44 -14.14 26.11
CA SER A 406 8.88 -14.19 26.39
C SER A 406 9.64 -13.27 25.47
N VAL A 407 10.76 -12.73 25.93
CA VAL A 407 11.68 -11.94 25.14
C VAL A 407 12.97 -12.72 24.94
N VAL A 408 13.42 -12.83 23.68
CA VAL A 408 14.69 -13.46 23.29
C VAL A 408 15.57 -12.35 22.69
N VAL A 409 16.62 -11.99 23.39
CA VAL A 409 17.59 -10.98 22.99
C VAL A 409 18.80 -11.67 22.36
N LEU A 410 19.14 -11.32 21.13
CA LEU A 410 20.32 -11.83 20.43
C LEU A 410 21.49 -10.89 20.71
N ALA A 411 22.37 -11.30 21.62
CA ALA A 411 23.52 -10.46 22.02
C ALA A 411 24.49 -10.27 20.87
N GLY A 412 24.90 -9.02 20.64
CA GLY A 412 26.06 -8.64 19.81
C GLY A 412 27.35 -8.68 20.62
N ASP A 413 28.34 -7.86 20.20
CA ASP A 413 29.67 -7.81 20.81
C ASP A 413 29.89 -6.60 21.75
N ASP A 414 28.86 -5.78 21.97
CA ASP A 414 28.90 -4.60 22.81
C ASP A 414 27.95 -4.75 24.02
N ALA A 415 28.55 -4.78 25.21
CA ALA A 415 27.82 -4.93 26.47
C ALA A 415 27.01 -3.68 26.84
N SER A 416 27.40 -2.50 26.40
CA SER A 416 26.68 -1.25 26.68
C SER A 416 25.40 -1.15 25.85
N LEU A 417 25.43 -1.56 24.59
CA LEU A 417 24.25 -1.65 23.74
C LEU A 417 23.28 -2.71 24.27
N LEU A 418 23.81 -3.86 24.72
CA LEU A 418 22.98 -4.91 25.32
C LEU A 418 22.29 -4.42 26.61
N ASP A 419 22.99 -3.64 27.46
CA ASP A 419 22.38 -3.07 28.68
C ASP A 419 21.32 -2.04 28.34
N ALA A 420 21.53 -1.18 27.35
CA ALA A 420 20.56 -0.21 26.87
C ALA A 420 19.30 -0.92 26.32
N CYS A 421 19.48 -1.96 25.50
CA CYS A 421 18.40 -2.80 24.98
C CYS A 421 17.55 -3.38 26.13
N LEU A 422 18.19 -4.08 27.07
CA LEU A 422 17.50 -4.70 28.21
C LEU A 422 16.80 -3.66 29.09
N SER A 423 17.42 -2.51 29.31
CA SER A 423 16.82 -1.42 30.09
C SER A 423 15.59 -0.84 29.40
N SER A 424 15.60 -0.70 28.08
CA SER A 424 14.43 -0.25 27.32
C SER A 424 13.28 -1.27 27.34
N ILE A 425 13.60 -2.57 27.30
CA ILE A 425 12.62 -3.65 27.43
C ILE A 425 11.99 -3.64 28.82
N GLU A 426 12.79 -3.52 29.88
CA GLU A 426 12.30 -3.46 31.26
C GLU A 426 11.39 -2.25 31.54
N GLN A 427 11.57 -1.15 30.79
CA GLN A 427 10.72 0.04 30.85
C GLN A 427 9.45 -0.07 29.99
N SER A 428 9.37 -1.07 29.11
CA SER A 428 8.24 -1.25 28.21
C SER A 428 7.03 -1.84 28.92
N VAL A 429 5.84 -1.46 28.45
CA VAL A 429 4.58 -2.06 28.90
C VAL A 429 4.46 -3.47 28.32
N MET A 430 4.47 -4.46 29.20
CA MET A 430 4.38 -5.88 28.84
C MET A 430 3.71 -6.69 29.96
N PRO A 431 3.28 -7.96 29.68
CA PRO A 431 2.74 -8.85 30.71
C PRO A 431 3.69 -9.02 31.90
N ARG A 432 3.13 -9.12 33.11
CA ARG A 432 3.93 -9.38 34.30
C ARG A 432 4.66 -10.71 34.20
N ASP A 433 5.81 -10.81 34.83
CA ASP A 433 6.64 -12.04 34.86
C ASP A 433 7.10 -12.53 33.47
N THR A 434 7.20 -11.62 32.48
CA THR A 434 7.76 -11.94 31.16
C THR A 434 9.22 -12.37 31.30
N PRO A 435 9.59 -13.63 31.01
CA PRO A 435 10.98 -14.06 31.05
C PRO A 435 11.78 -13.48 29.89
N ILE A 436 13.00 -13.01 30.23
CA ILE A 436 13.97 -12.52 29.24
C ILE A 436 15.07 -13.55 29.10
N TYR A 437 15.33 -13.97 27.86
CA TYR A 437 16.42 -14.87 27.47
C TYR A 437 17.45 -14.07 26.66
N VAL A 438 18.70 -14.09 27.06
CA VAL A 438 19.80 -13.49 26.31
C VAL A 438 20.62 -14.61 25.69
N VAL A 439 20.62 -14.70 24.38
CA VAL A 439 21.41 -15.68 23.64
C VAL A 439 22.76 -15.05 23.28
N VAL A 440 23.83 -15.65 23.79
CA VAL A 440 25.21 -15.16 23.62
C VAL A 440 26.00 -16.17 22.80
N ASN A 441 26.68 -15.69 21.75
CA ASN A 441 27.60 -16.55 20.98
C ASN A 441 28.88 -16.81 21.82
N GLN A 442 29.43 -18.01 21.75
CA GLN A 442 30.71 -18.34 22.41
C GLN A 442 31.90 -17.52 21.92
N GLU A 443 31.87 -17.02 20.69
CA GLU A 443 32.87 -16.15 20.09
C GLU A 443 32.71 -14.67 20.45
N THR A 444 31.75 -14.33 21.32
CA THR A 444 31.44 -12.94 21.70
C THR A 444 32.58 -12.30 22.49
N SER A 445 32.52 -10.97 22.59
CA SER A 445 33.48 -10.20 23.36
C SER A 445 33.47 -10.62 24.84
N ARG A 446 34.67 -10.50 25.48
CA ARG A 446 34.82 -10.77 26.91
C ARG A 446 33.85 -9.92 27.76
N ASP A 447 33.63 -8.69 27.36
CA ASP A 447 32.79 -7.74 28.10
C ASP A 447 31.32 -8.20 28.12
N VAL A 448 30.82 -8.71 27.00
CA VAL A 448 29.45 -9.29 26.91
C VAL A 448 29.36 -10.59 27.73
N ALA A 449 30.41 -11.42 27.74
CA ALA A 449 30.41 -12.63 28.57
C ALA A 449 30.36 -12.29 30.07
N VAL A 450 31.15 -11.33 30.52
CA VAL A 450 31.16 -10.84 31.92
C VAL A 450 29.80 -10.18 32.27
N TYR A 451 29.25 -9.40 31.34
CA TYR A 451 27.92 -8.79 31.53
C TYR A 451 26.81 -9.85 31.63
N GLY A 452 26.89 -10.91 30.85
CA GLY A 452 25.98 -12.08 30.94
C GLY A 452 25.98 -12.72 32.33
N GLU A 453 27.18 -12.93 32.94
CA GLU A 453 27.28 -13.40 34.34
C GLU A 453 26.62 -12.43 35.33
N HIS A 454 26.74 -11.11 35.09
CA HIS A 454 26.09 -10.10 35.92
C HIS A 454 24.56 -10.18 35.79
N LEU A 455 24.00 -10.37 34.59
CA LEU A 455 22.56 -10.53 34.36
C LEU A 455 22.00 -11.71 35.15
N VAL A 456 22.68 -12.87 35.11
CA VAL A 456 22.29 -14.07 35.87
C VAL A 456 22.31 -13.81 37.37
N ARG A 457 23.41 -13.21 37.90
CA ARG A 457 23.52 -12.87 39.32
C ARG A 457 22.45 -11.91 39.82
N LYS A 458 22.01 -10.97 38.98
CA LYS A 458 20.94 -10.02 39.29
C LYS A 458 19.53 -10.54 38.97
N ASN A 459 19.42 -11.73 38.45
CA ASN A 459 18.15 -12.34 37.99
C ASN A 459 17.38 -11.45 37.00
N ARG A 460 18.11 -10.67 36.19
CA ARG A 460 17.52 -9.83 35.13
C ARG A 460 17.16 -10.63 33.87
N ALA A 461 17.96 -11.63 33.53
CA ALA A 461 17.74 -12.46 32.36
C ALA A 461 18.32 -13.88 32.55
N ARG A 462 17.82 -14.82 31.75
CA ARG A 462 18.43 -16.15 31.57
C ARG A 462 19.39 -16.11 30.40
N VAL A 463 20.66 -16.40 30.63
CA VAL A 463 21.70 -16.38 29.58
C VAL A 463 21.84 -17.77 28.99
N ILE A 464 21.81 -17.88 27.67
CA ILE A 464 21.92 -19.10 26.89
C ILE A 464 23.14 -19.00 26.00
N ALA A 465 24.09 -19.94 26.13
CA ALA A 465 25.27 -19.98 25.28
C ALA A 465 24.95 -20.72 23.96
N TYR A 466 25.11 -20.03 22.85
CA TYR A 466 25.04 -20.62 21.52
C TYR A 466 26.43 -21.11 21.10
N GLN A 467 26.51 -22.39 20.71
CA GLN A 467 27.75 -23.04 20.28
C GLN A 467 27.75 -23.19 18.75
N GLY A 468 28.61 -22.45 18.08
CA GLY A 468 28.74 -22.51 16.63
C GLY A 468 29.15 -21.15 16.02
N PRO A 469 29.40 -21.09 14.72
CA PRO A 469 29.69 -19.84 14.03
C PRO A 469 28.50 -18.87 14.17
N SER A 470 28.80 -17.58 14.20
CA SER A 470 27.77 -16.54 14.39
C SER A 470 26.64 -16.69 13.36
N ASN A 471 25.46 -17.07 13.85
CA ASN A 471 24.25 -17.26 13.04
C ASN A 471 23.02 -16.80 13.83
N ARG A 472 22.53 -15.61 13.50
CA ARG A 472 21.41 -14.97 14.20
C ARG A 472 20.13 -15.81 14.16
N VAL A 473 19.86 -16.49 13.05
CA VAL A 473 18.67 -17.36 12.92
C VAL A 473 18.76 -18.56 13.86
N ALA A 474 19.94 -19.21 13.91
CA ALA A 474 20.16 -20.33 14.81
C ALA A 474 20.12 -19.90 16.29
N MET A 475 20.65 -18.72 16.62
CA MET A 475 20.55 -18.13 17.96
C MET A 475 19.08 -17.83 18.33
N ALA A 476 18.31 -17.27 17.42
CA ALA A 476 16.88 -17.03 17.61
C ALA A 476 16.11 -18.34 17.87
N ASN A 477 16.35 -19.37 17.04
CA ASN A 477 15.73 -20.69 17.20
C ASN A 477 16.11 -21.33 18.54
N LEU A 478 17.35 -21.19 18.98
CA LEU A 478 17.80 -21.67 20.28
C LEU A 478 17.04 -20.95 21.41
N GLY A 479 16.97 -19.62 21.38
CA GLY A 479 16.21 -18.84 22.35
C GLY A 479 14.72 -19.20 22.34
N PHE A 480 14.14 -19.36 21.16
CA PHE A 480 12.75 -19.77 20.99
C PHE A 480 12.47 -21.14 21.61
N SER A 481 13.39 -22.10 21.45
CA SER A 481 13.25 -23.45 22.02
C SER A 481 13.27 -23.48 23.55
N GLN A 482 13.85 -22.47 24.19
CA GLN A 482 13.90 -22.35 25.67
C GLN A 482 12.66 -21.67 26.24
N SER A 483 11.86 -21.04 25.42
CA SER A 483 10.60 -20.42 25.82
C SER A 483 9.44 -21.40 25.69
N THR A 484 8.47 -21.31 26.60
CA THR A 484 7.18 -22.02 26.52
C THR A 484 6.00 -21.08 26.33
N SER A 485 6.26 -19.78 26.21
CA SER A 485 5.22 -18.75 26.08
C SER A 485 4.50 -18.84 24.74
N GLU A 486 3.26 -18.38 24.71
CA GLU A 486 2.41 -18.33 23.52
C GLU A 486 2.94 -17.36 22.47
N TYR A 487 3.60 -16.29 22.93
CA TYR A 487 4.21 -15.28 22.08
C TYR A 487 5.68 -15.09 22.46
N VAL A 488 6.51 -14.91 21.46
CA VAL A 488 7.96 -14.69 21.65
C VAL A 488 8.39 -13.48 20.83
N LEU A 489 8.93 -12.48 21.53
CA LEU A 489 9.63 -11.36 20.91
C LEU A 489 11.09 -11.78 20.70
N VAL A 490 11.55 -11.76 19.46
CA VAL A 490 12.97 -11.84 19.13
C VAL A 490 13.46 -10.43 18.82
N VAL A 491 14.56 -10.04 19.43
CA VAL A 491 15.13 -8.70 19.27
C VAL A 491 16.66 -8.73 19.29
N ASP A 492 17.30 -7.91 18.44
CA ASP A 492 18.73 -7.73 18.49
C ASP A 492 19.15 -6.96 19.73
N GLY A 493 20.32 -7.30 20.27
CA GLY A 493 20.86 -6.70 21.49
C GLY A 493 21.33 -5.24 21.35
N ASP A 494 21.23 -4.65 20.18
CA ASP A 494 21.52 -3.24 19.88
C ASP A 494 20.27 -2.39 19.62
N VAL A 495 19.08 -2.95 19.86
CA VAL A 495 17.80 -2.27 19.67
C VAL A 495 17.31 -1.67 20.97
N GLU A 496 16.88 -0.42 20.92
CA GLU A 496 16.20 0.27 22.02
C GLU A 496 14.74 0.58 21.66
N PHE A 497 13.80 0.31 22.57
CA PHE A 497 12.40 0.67 22.43
C PHE A 497 12.20 2.13 22.83
N ALA A 498 12.04 3.02 21.86
CA ALA A 498 11.86 4.45 22.08
C ALA A 498 10.49 4.81 22.69
N ASP A 499 9.46 3.98 22.44
CA ASP A 499 8.12 4.12 22.99
C ASP A 499 7.83 2.95 23.94
N PRO A 500 7.54 3.21 25.22
CA PRO A 500 7.19 2.14 26.17
C PRO A 500 5.99 1.29 25.75
N GLU A 501 5.07 1.84 24.95
CA GLU A 501 3.90 1.10 24.44
C GLU A 501 4.19 0.25 23.20
N ALA A 502 5.38 0.38 22.58
CA ALA A 502 5.68 -0.31 21.33
C ALA A 502 5.55 -1.83 21.45
N LEU A 503 6.07 -2.42 22.54
CA LEU A 503 6.03 -3.85 22.79
C LEU A 503 4.59 -4.34 23.02
N ASN A 504 3.81 -3.61 23.81
CA ASN A 504 2.38 -3.85 24.04
C ASN A 504 1.59 -3.74 22.72
N CYS A 505 1.89 -2.74 21.89
CA CYS A 505 1.29 -2.59 20.58
C CYS A 505 1.58 -3.80 19.67
N MET A 506 2.84 -4.27 19.60
CA MET A 506 3.20 -5.46 18.83
C MET A 506 2.45 -6.71 19.31
N LEU A 507 2.35 -6.91 20.63
CA LEU A 507 1.67 -8.05 21.22
C LEU A 507 0.17 -8.03 20.89
N THR A 508 -0.50 -6.90 21.07
CA THR A 508 -1.92 -6.75 20.78
C THR A 508 -2.24 -6.94 19.29
N HIS A 509 -1.33 -6.58 18.39
CA HIS A 509 -1.43 -6.93 16.97
C HIS A 509 -1.25 -8.44 16.73
N CYS A 510 -0.29 -9.09 17.41
CA CYS A 510 0.05 -10.48 17.19
C CYS A 510 -1.02 -11.47 17.74
N ILE A 511 -1.77 -11.06 18.76
CA ILE A 511 -2.84 -11.87 19.38
C ILE A 511 -3.97 -12.16 18.39
N ARG A 512 -4.25 -11.24 17.49
CA ARG A 512 -5.38 -11.32 16.55
C ARG A 512 -5.36 -12.61 15.75
N GLU A 513 -6.54 -13.09 15.41
CA GLU A 513 -6.71 -14.25 14.52
C GLU A 513 -6.09 -13.95 13.15
N GLY A 514 -5.47 -14.94 12.53
CA GLY A 514 -4.81 -14.80 11.23
C GLY A 514 -3.44 -14.12 11.27
N VAL A 515 -3.01 -13.52 12.41
CA VAL A 515 -1.69 -12.91 12.56
C VAL A 515 -0.74 -13.90 13.19
N GLY A 516 0.34 -14.24 12.47
CA GLY A 516 1.39 -15.14 12.95
C GLY A 516 2.65 -14.43 13.41
N VAL A 517 2.98 -13.32 12.75
CA VAL A 517 4.22 -12.55 12.98
C VAL A 517 3.95 -11.07 12.87
N VAL A 518 4.57 -10.27 13.74
CA VAL A 518 4.52 -8.80 13.71
C VAL A 518 5.93 -8.25 13.79
N GLY A 519 6.31 -7.38 12.84
CA GLY A 519 7.54 -6.60 12.86
C GLY A 519 7.30 -5.17 13.30
N ALA A 520 8.36 -4.47 13.67
CA ALA A 520 8.33 -3.05 14.00
C ALA A 520 8.98 -2.20 12.91
N LYS A 521 8.56 -0.95 12.78
CA LYS A 521 9.32 0.07 12.09
C LYS A 521 10.54 0.40 12.94
N THR A 522 11.73 0.19 12.42
CA THR A 522 13.00 0.45 13.11
C THR A 522 13.69 1.69 12.55
N LEU A 523 14.44 2.37 13.39
CA LEU A 523 15.14 3.60 13.06
C LEU A 523 16.64 3.44 13.29
N PHE A 524 17.43 4.22 12.56
CA PHE A 524 18.83 4.45 12.88
C PHE A 524 18.94 5.49 14.00
N ALA A 525 20.14 5.63 14.58
CA ALA A 525 20.40 6.59 15.65
C ALA A 525 20.21 8.06 15.24
N ASP A 526 20.24 8.36 13.95
CA ASP A 526 19.98 9.69 13.37
C ASP A 526 18.50 9.97 13.11
N ASP A 527 17.60 9.13 13.61
CA ASP A 527 16.14 9.22 13.46
C ASP A 527 15.63 8.94 12.01
N THR A 528 16.47 8.40 11.15
CA THR A 528 16.01 7.91 9.85
C THR A 528 15.51 6.46 9.94
N ILE A 529 14.63 6.05 9.03
CA ILE A 529 14.06 4.71 9.00
C ILE A 529 15.15 3.71 8.57
N ARG A 530 15.40 2.69 9.39
CA ARG A 530 16.20 1.53 8.99
C ARG A 530 15.36 0.60 8.10
N HIS A 531 14.16 0.25 8.53
CA HIS A 531 13.16 -0.42 7.71
C HIS A 531 11.76 -0.31 8.31
N ALA A 532 10.73 -0.41 7.44
CA ALA A 532 9.32 -0.45 7.81
C ALA A 532 8.62 -1.68 7.16
N GLY A 533 9.21 -2.86 7.33
CA GLY A 533 8.85 -4.09 6.65
C GLY A 533 9.77 -4.41 5.49
N MET A 534 9.51 -5.54 4.85
CA MET A 534 10.30 -6.03 3.72
C MET A 534 9.41 -6.40 2.55
N MET A 535 9.91 -6.18 1.35
CA MET A 535 9.30 -6.56 0.08
C MET A 535 10.14 -7.67 -0.56
N VAL A 536 9.50 -8.77 -0.94
CA VAL A 536 10.17 -9.89 -1.62
C VAL A 536 9.86 -9.79 -3.11
N GLY A 537 10.88 -9.93 -3.94
CA GLY A 537 10.74 -9.93 -5.39
C GLY A 537 11.52 -8.86 -6.14
N PRO A 538 11.62 -7.60 -5.68
CA PRO A 538 12.44 -6.61 -6.37
C PRO A 538 13.87 -7.11 -6.52
N TYR A 539 14.38 -7.08 -7.74
CA TYR A 539 15.75 -7.50 -8.08
C TYR A 539 16.11 -8.96 -7.67
N GLY A 540 15.09 -9.84 -7.53
CA GLY A 540 15.28 -11.24 -7.15
C GLY A 540 15.66 -11.48 -5.69
N SER A 541 15.56 -10.47 -4.83
CA SER A 541 15.89 -10.54 -3.40
C SER A 541 14.79 -9.91 -2.53
N ALA A 542 14.99 -9.92 -1.22
CA ALA A 542 14.18 -9.15 -0.28
C ALA A 542 14.79 -7.75 -0.12
N SER A 543 13.97 -6.73 -0.18
CA SER A 543 14.35 -5.32 0.01
C SER A 543 13.62 -4.73 1.21
N GLU A 544 14.32 -3.95 2.00
CA GLU A 544 13.75 -3.21 3.13
C GLU A 544 12.97 -2.00 2.63
N ILE A 545 11.85 -1.69 3.29
CA ILE A 545 10.96 -0.58 2.91
C ILE A 545 11.35 0.67 3.71
N GLY A 546 11.46 1.81 3.04
CA GLY A 546 11.63 3.14 3.65
C GLY A 546 13.03 3.45 4.16
N VAL A 547 14.05 2.68 3.79
CA VAL A 547 15.45 2.85 4.27
C VAL A 547 15.94 4.28 4.03
N ASN A 548 16.54 4.86 5.07
CA ASN A 548 17.11 6.22 5.12
C ASN A 548 16.09 7.36 4.95
N MET A 549 14.79 7.07 4.90
CA MET A 549 13.78 8.13 4.94
C MET A 549 13.63 8.68 6.37
N PRO A 550 13.28 9.95 6.57
CA PRO A 550 12.97 10.49 7.89
C PRO A 550 11.86 9.67 8.59
N ARG A 551 11.89 9.61 9.93
CA ARG A 551 10.82 8.95 10.73
C ARG A 551 9.42 9.44 10.34
N SER A 552 9.28 10.74 10.07
CA SER A 552 8.03 11.40 9.69
C SER A 552 7.62 11.17 8.24
N ALA A 553 8.46 10.54 7.42
CA ALA A 553 8.15 10.29 6.02
C ALA A 553 6.85 9.49 5.89
N ARG A 554 5.95 9.97 5.05
CA ARG A 554 4.68 9.28 4.77
C ARG A 554 4.88 8.05 3.88
N GLY A 555 5.92 8.09 3.04
CA GLY A 555 6.10 7.08 2.01
C GLY A 555 4.97 7.08 0.98
N TYR A 556 5.00 6.11 0.08
CA TYR A 556 4.00 6.00 -0.97
C TYR A 556 2.60 5.79 -0.37
N LEU A 557 1.70 6.72 -0.63
CA LEU A 557 0.31 6.70 -0.13
C LEU A 557 0.19 6.58 1.41
N GLY A 558 1.10 7.18 2.15
CA GLY A 558 1.07 7.17 3.62
C GLY A 558 1.50 5.85 4.27
N ARG A 559 1.96 4.86 3.49
CA ARG A 559 2.24 3.49 3.98
C ARG A 559 3.30 3.39 5.06
N LEU A 560 4.23 4.35 5.14
CA LEU A 560 5.24 4.37 6.20
C LEU A 560 4.69 4.84 7.56
N GLN A 561 3.45 5.36 7.60
CA GLN A 561 2.76 5.75 8.83
C GLN A 561 1.62 4.79 9.20
N CYS A 562 1.40 3.74 8.42
CA CYS A 562 0.31 2.80 8.59
C CYS A 562 0.80 1.42 9.03
N ALA A 563 0.00 0.72 9.83
CA ALA A 563 0.12 -0.72 9.94
C ALA A 563 -0.29 -1.35 8.60
N SER A 564 0.49 -2.31 8.10
CA SER A 564 0.22 -2.97 6.83
C SER A 564 0.72 -4.40 6.82
N ASN A 565 0.11 -5.24 5.97
CA ASN A 565 0.62 -6.57 5.72
C ASN A 565 1.76 -6.49 4.71
N VAL A 566 2.91 -7.06 5.05
CA VAL A 566 4.13 -7.02 4.24
C VAL A 566 4.57 -8.43 3.87
N SER A 567 5.44 -8.55 2.87
CA SER A 567 5.91 -9.87 2.41
C SER A 567 6.79 -10.58 3.44
N ALA A 568 7.54 -9.82 4.24
CA ALA A 568 8.38 -10.32 5.30
C ALA A 568 8.65 -9.22 6.35
N VAL A 569 9.07 -9.64 7.54
CA VAL A 569 9.54 -8.75 8.62
C VAL A 569 10.98 -9.08 8.97
N SER A 570 11.71 -8.10 9.49
CA SER A 570 13.10 -8.28 9.90
C SER A 570 13.18 -9.05 11.22
N LEU A 571 14.19 -9.91 11.32
CA LEU A 571 14.55 -10.60 12.56
C LEU A 571 15.03 -9.63 13.66
N SER A 572 15.42 -8.40 13.29
CA SER A 572 15.92 -7.41 14.24
C SER A 572 14.92 -7.07 15.35
N VAL A 573 13.62 -7.02 15.02
CA VAL A 573 12.51 -6.90 15.99
C VAL A 573 11.32 -7.65 15.43
N MET A 574 11.02 -8.82 15.98
CA MET A 574 9.99 -9.71 15.46
C MET A 574 9.21 -10.37 16.60
N MET A 575 7.92 -10.09 16.70
CA MET A 575 6.99 -10.81 17.58
C MET A 575 6.39 -11.99 16.85
N VAL A 576 6.49 -13.19 17.40
CA VAL A 576 6.04 -14.45 16.77
C VAL A 576 5.02 -15.16 17.64
N LYS A 577 3.92 -15.57 17.05
CA LYS A 577 2.97 -16.49 17.67
C LYS A 577 3.52 -17.91 17.63
N ARG A 578 3.67 -18.59 18.78
CA ARG A 578 4.23 -19.95 18.85
C ARG A 578 3.51 -20.93 17.91
N ALA A 579 2.19 -20.91 17.90
CA ALA A 579 1.40 -21.80 17.03
C ALA A 579 1.67 -21.59 15.53
N ALA A 580 2.17 -20.40 15.12
CA ALA A 580 2.61 -20.16 13.76
C ALA A 580 4.03 -20.69 13.52
N TYR A 581 4.93 -20.50 14.49
CA TYR A 581 6.30 -21.03 14.43
C TYR A 581 6.32 -22.57 14.37
N ASP A 582 5.50 -23.23 15.20
CA ASP A 582 5.47 -24.71 15.28
C ASP A 582 4.91 -25.36 13.98
N LYS A 583 4.25 -24.57 13.12
CA LYS A 583 3.73 -25.03 11.81
C LYS A 583 4.70 -24.80 10.66
N ALA A 584 5.68 -23.90 10.81
CA ALA A 584 6.66 -23.52 9.78
C ALA A 584 7.90 -24.43 9.80
#